data_546efc517cf0283f2b94fa690739a486
#
_entry.id   546efc517cf0283f2b94fa690739a486
#
_cell.length_a   1.000
_cell.length_b   1.000
_cell.length_c   1.000
_cell.angle_alpha   90.00
_cell.angle_beta   90.00
_cell.angle_gamma   90.00
#
_symmetry.space_group_name_H-M   'P 1'
#
loop_
_entity.id
_entity.type
_entity.pdbx_description
1 polymer ?
#
loop_
_entity_poly.entity_id
_entity_poly.type
_entity_poly.pdbx_seq_one_letter_code
_entity_poly.pdbx_strand_id
1 'polypeptide(L)'
;MDDKKLLFIYNPRAGKGQIRNNLLDIIDTFVKAGYIVTARPTQYAGEAVGLAADRTAKYDLVVCSGGDGTLDEVVTGIMKSVRRRPIGYIPAGSTNDFAQSLNIPKNMAEAAKIAVSILLGSILILEGIVSLLLWWYL
;
A
#
# COMPACT_ATOMS: atom_id res chain seq x y z
N MET A 1 25.59 -0.43 5.45
CA MET A 1 24.23 -1.01 5.38
C MET A 1 23.40 -0.19 4.43
N ASP A 2 22.80 -0.87 3.46
CA ASP A 2 21.90 -0.18 2.54
C ASP A 2 20.62 0.19 3.27
N ASP A 3 20.17 1.42 3.06
CA ASP A 3 18.91 1.88 3.62
C ASP A 3 17.73 1.15 2.98
N LYS A 4 16.74 0.81 3.79
CA LYS A 4 15.52 0.21 3.30
C LYS A 4 14.68 1.28 2.59
N LYS A 5 14.13 0.92 1.43
CA LYS A 5 13.36 1.84 0.59
C LYS A 5 11.90 1.44 0.55
N LEU A 6 11.04 2.42 0.76
CA LEU A 6 9.59 2.25 0.74
C LEU A 6 8.96 3.12 -0.35
N LEU A 7 8.14 2.52 -1.18
CA LEU A 7 7.33 3.23 -2.17
C LEU A 7 5.91 3.38 -1.62
N PHE A 8 5.47 4.62 -1.43
CA PHE A 8 4.12 4.91 -0.96
C PHE A 8 3.28 5.49 -2.10
N ILE A 9 2.35 4.67 -2.60
CA ILE A 9 1.41 5.06 -3.67
C ILE A 9 0.05 5.32 -3.03
N TYR A 10 -0.49 6.52 -3.21
CA TYR A 10 -1.75 6.85 -2.58
C TYR A 10 -2.64 7.68 -3.50
N ASN A 11 -3.96 7.47 -3.36
CA ASN A 11 -4.97 8.25 -4.06
C ASN A 11 -5.39 9.41 -3.14
N PRO A 12 -5.00 10.66 -3.44
CA PRO A 12 -5.32 11.79 -2.56
C PRO A 12 -6.81 12.13 -2.51
N ARG A 13 -7.59 11.57 -3.41
CA ARG A 13 -9.03 11.83 -3.53
C ARG A 13 -9.91 10.73 -2.95
N ALA A 14 -9.31 9.62 -2.51
CA ALA A 14 -10.08 8.50 -1.98
C ALA A 14 -10.91 8.92 -0.77
N GLY A 15 -12.12 8.41 -0.69
CA GLY A 15 -13.05 8.75 0.38
C GLY A 15 -13.28 10.25 0.46
N LYS A 16 -13.06 10.82 1.63
CA LYS A 16 -13.19 12.27 1.88
C LYS A 16 -11.85 13.01 1.85
N GLY A 17 -10.83 12.44 1.25
CA GLY A 17 -9.50 13.05 1.19
C GLY A 17 -8.78 13.05 2.53
N GLN A 18 -9.05 12.10 3.39
CA GLN A 18 -8.49 12.01 4.73
C GLN A 18 -6.97 11.90 4.76
N ILE A 19 -6.38 11.38 3.69
CA ILE A 19 -4.93 11.24 3.60
C ILE A 19 -4.21 12.58 3.78
N ARG A 20 -4.82 13.68 3.35
CA ARG A 20 -4.21 15.01 3.43
C ARG A 20 -3.89 15.41 4.87
N ASN A 21 -4.77 15.08 5.80
CA ASN A 21 -4.59 15.42 7.21
C ASN A 21 -3.70 14.43 7.95
N ASN A 22 -3.40 13.29 7.35
CA ASN A 22 -2.64 12.22 7.99
C ASN A 22 -1.30 11.95 7.31
N LEU A 23 -1.03 12.57 6.17
CA LEU A 23 0.13 12.27 5.33
C LEU A 23 1.45 12.41 6.08
N LEU A 24 1.63 13.50 6.80
CA LEU A 24 2.87 13.75 7.54
C LEU A 24 3.10 12.68 8.60
N ASP A 25 2.06 12.35 9.36
CA ASP A 25 2.16 11.32 10.40
C ASP A 25 2.46 9.93 9.82
N ILE A 26 1.87 9.63 8.67
CA ILE A 26 2.12 8.37 7.96
C ILE A 26 3.57 8.29 7.52
N ILE A 27 4.08 9.34 6.86
CA ILE A 27 5.46 9.37 6.39
C ILE A 27 6.43 9.30 7.58
N ASP A 28 6.14 10.04 8.65
CA ASP A 28 6.95 10.01 9.87
C ASP A 28 7.03 8.58 10.46
N THR A 29 5.90 7.87 10.46
CA THR A 29 5.86 6.48 10.88
C THR A 29 6.81 5.60 10.05
N PHE A 30 6.80 5.78 8.74
CA PHE A 30 7.67 5.01 7.85
C PHE A 30 9.16 5.34 8.09
N VAL A 31 9.47 6.62 8.24
CA VAL A 31 10.85 7.08 8.49
C VAL A 31 11.35 6.54 9.83
N LYS A 32 10.53 6.58 10.88
CA LYS A 32 10.88 6.03 12.20
C LYS A 32 11.12 4.53 12.16
N ALA A 33 10.48 3.81 11.22
CA ALA A 33 10.71 2.39 11.02
C ALA A 33 11.99 2.08 10.23
N GLY A 34 12.74 3.11 9.80
CA GLY A 34 14.02 2.94 9.11
C GLY A 34 13.96 3.02 7.59
N TYR A 35 12.86 3.50 7.02
CA TYR A 35 12.70 3.56 5.57
C TYR A 35 13.05 4.93 5.00
N ILE A 36 13.65 4.92 3.81
CA ILE A 36 13.67 6.08 2.92
C ILE A 36 12.39 6.00 2.10
N VAL A 37 11.58 7.04 2.14
CA VAL A 37 10.23 7.03 1.58
C VAL A 37 10.17 7.81 0.27
N THR A 38 9.62 7.17 -0.77
CA THR A 38 9.20 7.86 -1.99
C THR A 38 7.68 7.88 -2.00
N ALA A 39 7.11 9.07 -1.90
CA ALA A 39 5.66 9.26 -1.86
C ALA A 39 5.15 9.68 -3.24
N ARG A 40 4.18 8.95 -3.78
CA ARG A 40 3.60 9.19 -5.11
C ARG A 40 2.08 9.29 -5.03
N PRO A 41 1.54 10.52 -5.04
CA PRO A 41 0.09 10.70 -5.19
C PRO A 41 -0.30 10.35 -6.63
N THR A 42 -1.35 9.55 -6.80
CA THR A 42 -1.85 9.24 -8.14
C THR A 42 -2.62 10.43 -8.71
N GLN A 43 -2.48 10.65 -9.99
CA GLN A 43 -3.08 11.79 -10.68
C GLN A 43 -4.32 11.41 -11.48
N TYR A 44 -4.44 10.13 -11.86
CA TYR A 44 -5.58 9.64 -12.64
C TYR A 44 -5.82 8.15 -12.36
N ALA A 45 -7.03 7.70 -12.66
CA ALA A 45 -7.39 6.29 -12.49
C ALA A 45 -6.54 5.40 -13.40
N GLY A 46 -6.05 4.31 -12.84
CA GLY A 46 -5.20 3.36 -13.59
C GLY A 46 -3.71 3.62 -13.46
N GLU A 47 -3.29 4.82 -13.03
CA GLU A 47 -1.87 5.16 -12.94
C GLU A 47 -1.10 4.22 -12.02
N ALA A 48 -1.72 3.78 -10.93
CA ALA A 48 -1.06 2.95 -9.94
C ALA A 48 -0.60 1.60 -10.49
N VAL A 49 -1.27 1.09 -11.51
CA VAL A 49 -0.86 -0.16 -12.18
C VAL A 49 0.55 -0.01 -12.75
N GLY A 50 0.76 1.01 -13.57
CA GLY A 50 2.06 1.27 -14.20
C GLY A 50 3.14 1.62 -13.19
N LEU A 51 2.82 2.46 -12.20
CA LEU A 51 3.77 2.80 -11.14
C LEU A 51 4.27 1.55 -10.41
N ALA A 52 3.35 0.69 -10.01
CA ALA A 52 3.71 -0.54 -9.30
C ALA A 52 4.47 -1.52 -10.20
N ALA A 53 4.05 -1.68 -11.45
CA ALA A 53 4.73 -2.56 -12.39
C ALA A 53 6.18 -2.14 -12.64
N ASP A 54 6.41 -0.84 -12.81
CA ASP A 54 7.71 -0.32 -13.23
C ASP A 54 8.67 -0.09 -12.05
N ARG A 55 8.13 0.20 -10.86
CA ARG A 55 8.94 0.70 -9.76
C ARG A 55 9.12 -0.26 -8.58
N THR A 56 8.21 -1.20 -8.39
CA THR A 56 8.23 -2.09 -7.22
C THR A 56 9.57 -2.77 -6.98
N ALA A 57 10.23 -3.24 -8.05
CA ALA A 57 11.48 -3.98 -7.93
C ALA A 57 12.63 -3.17 -7.29
N LYS A 58 12.54 -1.84 -7.31
CA LYS A 58 13.57 -0.94 -6.76
C LYS A 58 13.38 -0.65 -5.26
N TYR A 59 12.32 -1.16 -4.67
CA TYR A 59 11.97 -0.89 -3.27
C TYR A 59 11.90 -2.18 -2.47
N ASP A 60 11.98 -2.04 -1.16
CA ASP A 60 11.89 -3.20 -0.24
C ASP A 60 10.46 -3.44 0.20
N LEU A 61 9.64 -2.39 0.23
CA LEU A 61 8.26 -2.44 0.65
C LEU A 61 7.44 -1.46 -0.19
N VAL A 62 6.25 -1.86 -0.59
CA VAL A 62 5.27 -0.98 -1.23
C VAL A 62 4.10 -0.82 -0.27
N VAL A 63 3.73 0.42 0.02
CA VAL A 63 2.52 0.71 0.79
C VAL A 63 1.59 1.51 -0.10
N CYS A 64 0.32 1.15 -0.11
CA CYS A 64 -0.68 1.93 -0.83
C CYS A 64 -1.77 2.42 0.10
N SER A 65 -2.37 3.55 -0.25
CA SER A 65 -3.52 4.10 0.46
C SER A 65 -4.57 4.57 -0.55
N GLY A 66 -5.80 4.16 -0.30
CA GLY A 66 -6.92 4.47 -1.15
C GLY A 66 -8.08 3.54 -0.85
N GLY A 67 -9.05 3.49 -1.74
CA GLY A 67 -10.12 2.50 -1.69
C GLY A 67 -9.66 1.16 -2.28
N ASP A 68 -10.61 0.24 -2.39
CA ASP A 68 -10.34 -1.10 -2.91
C ASP A 68 -9.84 -1.06 -4.37
N GLY A 69 -10.28 -0.08 -5.16
CA GLY A 69 -9.80 0.11 -6.52
C GLY A 69 -8.32 0.45 -6.60
N THR A 70 -7.83 1.33 -5.72
CA THR A 70 -6.40 1.65 -5.66
C THR A 70 -5.58 0.44 -5.26
N LEU A 71 -6.05 -0.31 -4.27
CA LEU A 71 -5.38 -1.53 -3.83
C LEU A 71 -5.29 -2.54 -4.99
N ASP A 72 -6.39 -2.75 -5.70
CA ASP A 72 -6.43 -3.65 -6.86
C ASP A 72 -5.43 -3.24 -7.93
N GLU A 73 -5.33 -1.96 -8.24
CA GLU A 73 -4.37 -1.43 -9.21
C GLU A 73 -2.93 -1.70 -8.79
N VAL A 74 -2.60 -1.42 -7.54
CA VAL A 74 -1.23 -1.63 -7.02
C VAL A 74 -0.87 -3.11 -7.05
N VAL A 75 -1.76 -3.98 -6.59
CA VAL A 75 -1.51 -5.44 -6.60
C VAL A 75 -1.34 -5.93 -8.04
N THR A 76 -2.19 -5.48 -8.96
CA THR A 76 -2.08 -5.83 -10.38
C THR A 76 -0.70 -5.44 -10.93
N GLY A 77 -0.25 -4.23 -10.60
CA GLY A 77 1.08 -3.78 -11.03
C GLY A 77 2.22 -4.58 -10.41
N ILE A 78 2.14 -4.90 -9.12
CA ILE A 78 3.16 -5.71 -8.44
C ILE A 78 3.27 -7.09 -9.09
N MET A 79 2.15 -7.68 -9.49
CA MET A 79 2.15 -8.98 -10.17
C MET A 79 2.83 -8.93 -11.53
N LYS A 80 2.88 -7.76 -12.16
CA LYS A 80 3.60 -7.54 -13.44
C LYS A 80 5.04 -7.12 -13.24
N SER A 81 5.46 -6.83 -12.02
CA SER A 81 6.83 -6.41 -11.72
C SER A 81 7.81 -7.56 -11.89
N VAL A 82 9.04 -7.25 -12.27
CA VAL A 82 10.14 -8.23 -12.37
C VAL A 82 10.49 -8.82 -11.00
N ARG A 83 10.19 -8.10 -9.92
CA ARG A 83 10.32 -8.57 -8.54
C ARG A 83 9.10 -8.18 -7.74
N ARG A 84 8.48 -9.16 -7.11
CA ARG A 84 7.38 -8.89 -6.18
C ARG A 84 7.94 -8.49 -4.84
N ARG A 85 7.26 -7.51 -4.19
CA ARG A 85 7.62 -7.06 -2.85
C ARG A 85 6.40 -7.13 -1.94
N PRO A 86 6.62 -7.22 -0.63
CA PRO A 86 5.51 -7.11 0.32
C PRO A 86 4.73 -5.82 0.12
N ILE A 87 3.43 -5.88 0.37
CA ILE A 87 2.54 -4.73 0.28
C ILE A 87 1.88 -4.46 1.62
N GLY A 88 1.88 -3.19 2.02
CA GLY A 88 1.07 -2.71 3.13
C GLY A 88 -0.09 -1.90 2.61
N TYR A 89 -1.20 -1.88 3.35
CA TYR A 89 -2.40 -1.17 2.92
C TYR A 89 -2.94 -0.26 4.02
N ILE A 90 -3.17 1.00 3.67
CA ILE A 90 -3.82 1.99 4.52
C ILE A 90 -5.16 2.33 3.88
N PRO A 91 -6.28 1.81 4.40
CA PRO A 91 -7.60 2.05 3.79
C PRO A 91 -8.00 3.51 3.91
N ALA A 92 -8.50 4.08 2.80
CA ALA A 92 -8.96 5.46 2.73
C ALA A 92 -10.26 5.60 1.93
N GLY A 93 -10.81 4.51 1.43
CA GLY A 93 -12.07 4.52 0.69
C GLY A 93 -13.28 4.59 1.60
N SER A 94 -14.47 4.70 0.99
CA SER A 94 -15.73 4.82 1.72
C SER A 94 -16.15 3.52 2.41
N THR A 95 -15.96 2.38 1.77
CA THR A 95 -16.40 1.09 2.29
C THR A 95 -15.25 0.22 2.81
N ASN A 96 -14.11 0.21 2.12
CA ASN A 96 -12.92 -0.55 2.51
C ASN A 96 -13.22 -2.02 2.84
N ASP A 97 -14.00 -2.68 1.99
CA ASP A 97 -14.44 -4.07 2.23
C ASP A 97 -13.26 -5.00 2.42
N PHE A 98 -12.22 -4.82 1.62
CA PHE A 98 -11.04 -5.66 1.69
C PHE A 98 -10.28 -5.48 3.00
N ALA A 99 -10.12 -4.22 3.45
CA ALA A 99 -9.47 -3.93 4.72
C ALA A 99 -10.23 -4.55 5.89
N GLN A 100 -11.56 -4.52 5.85
CA GLN A 100 -12.38 -5.14 6.89
C GLN A 100 -12.18 -6.66 6.93
N SER A 101 -12.10 -7.32 5.78
CA SER A 101 -11.87 -8.77 5.73
C SER A 101 -10.51 -9.17 6.29
N LEU A 102 -9.52 -8.28 6.25
CA LEU A 102 -8.17 -8.52 6.77
C LEU A 102 -7.95 -7.93 8.16
N ASN A 103 -9.00 -7.38 8.78
CA ASN A 103 -8.92 -6.71 10.08
C ASN A 103 -7.91 -5.56 10.14
N ILE A 104 -7.75 -4.84 9.03
CA ILE A 104 -6.89 -3.66 8.99
C ILE A 104 -7.65 -2.49 9.62
N PRO A 105 -7.03 -1.75 10.57
CA PRO A 105 -7.69 -0.64 11.23
C PRO A 105 -8.09 0.47 10.25
N LYS A 106 -9.20 1.14 10.54
CA LYS A 106 -9.63 2.33 9.79
C LYS A 106 -8.78 3.55 10.11
N ASN A 107 -8.17 3.60 11.28
CA ASN A 107 -7.28 4.68 11.65
C ASN A 107 -6.01 4.59 10.81
N MET A 108 -5.70 5.64 10.05
CA MET A 108 -4.58 5.63 9.12
C MET A 108 -3.22 5.51 9.81
N ALA A 109 -3.05 6.14 10.97
CA ALA A 109 -1.80 6.05 11.71
C ALA A 109 -1.55 4.63 12.22
N GLU A 110 -2.59 3.97 12.70
CA GLU A 110 -2.48 2.57 13.14
C GLU A 110 -2.22 1.63 11.96
N ALA A 111 -2.92 1.84 10.84
CA ALA A 111 -2.69 1.06 9.64
C ALA A 111 -1.25 1.23 9.12
N ALA A 112 -0.72 2.45 9.16
CA ALA A 112 0.66 2.72 8.78
C ALA A 112 1.67 1.97 9.66
N LYS A 113 1.44 1.95 10.96
CA LYS A 113 2.28 1.20 11.91
C LYS A 113 2.27 -0.29 11.61
N ILE A 114 1.11 -0.85 11.31
CA ILE A 114 0.99 -2.26 10.95
C ILE A 114 1.72 -2.55 9.64
N ALA A 115 1.58 -1.67 8.64
CA ALA A 115 2.21 -1.85 7.34
C ALA A 115 3.74 -1.97 7.43
N VAL A 116 4.37 -1.29 8.38
CA VAL A 116 5.83 -1.30 8.54
C VAL A 116 6.32 -2.06 9.78
N SER A 117 5.40 -2.53 10.62
CA SER A 117 5.77 -3.05 11.93
C SER A 117 6.52 -4.36 11.85
N ILE A 118 6.26 -5.18 10.87
CA ILE A 118 6.96 -6.45 10.78
C ILE A 118 6.91 -6.98 9.37
N LEU A 119 8.03 -7.53 8.93
CA LEU A 119 8.09 -8.41 7.79
C LEU A 119 6.94 -9.43 7.76
N LEU A 120 6.56 -9.97 8.92
CA LEU A 120 5.48 -10.94 9.02
C LEU A 120 4.10 -10.36 8.68
N GLY A 121 3.78 -9.17 9.17
CA GLY A 121 2.52 -8.53 8.88
C GLY A 121 2.36 -8.18 7.40
N SER A 122 3.42 -7.66 6.79
CA SER A 122 3.43 -7.33 5.37
C SER A 122 3.33 -8.58 4.50
N ILE A 123 4.02 -9.66 4.87
CA ILE A 123 3.96 -10.93 4.14
C ILE A 123 2.56 -11.54 4.23
N LEU A 124 1.94 -11.53 5.41
CA LEU A 124 0.59 -12.05 5.59
C LEU A 124 -0.43 -11.27 4.76
N ILE A 125 -0.30 -9.95 4.71
CA ILE A 125 -1.16 -9.10 3.88
C ILE A 125 -0.95 -9.46 2.40
N LEU A 126 0.29 -9.61 1.96
CA LEU A 126 0.60 -9.97 0.59
C LEU A 126 0.01 -11.35 0.22
N GLU A 127 0.22 -12.34 1.06
CA GLU A 127 -0.31 -13.69 0.82
C GLU A 127 -1.83 -13.69 0.83
N GLY A 128 -2.46 -13.00 1.77
CA GLY A 128 -3.91 -12.89 1.84
C GLY A 128 -4.50 -12.19 0.61
N ILE A 129 -3.89 -11.08 0.19
CA ILE A 129 -4.33 -10.32 -0.98
C ILE A 129 -4.15 -11.14 -2.25
N VAL A 130 -2.99 -11.74 -2.44
CA VAL A 130 -2.71 -12.56 -3.63
C VAL A 130 -3.64 -13.77 -3.68
N SER A 131 -3.86 -14.44 -2.55
CA SER A 131 -4.77 -15.57 -2.49
C SER A 131 -6.20 -15.19 -2.84
N LEU A 132 -6.70 -14.07 -2.31
CA LEU A 132 -8.05 -13.60 -2.58
C LEU A 132 -8.23 -13.12 -4.01
N LEU A 133 -7.22 -12.44 -4.58
CA LEU A 133 -7.30 -12.01 -5.96
C LEU A 133 -7.17 -13.17 -6.94
N LEU A 134 -6.35 -14.16 -6.65
CA LEU A 134 -6.29 -15.38 -7.44
C LEU A 134 -7.62 -16.14 -7.41
N TRP A 135 -8.29 -16.13 -6.29
CA TRP A 135 -9.63 -16.70 -6.15
C TRP A 135 -10.66 -15.98 -7.02
N TRP A 136 -10.53 -14.66 -7.15
CA TRP A 136 -11.42 -13.86 -7.99
C TRP A 136 -11.16 -14.05 -9.50
N TYR A 137 -9.94 -14.38 -9.88
CA TYR A 137 -9.56 -14.57 -11.29
C TYR A 137 -9.64 -16.01 -11.76
N LEU A 138 -9.80 -16.94 -10.86
CA LEU A 138 -9.98 -18.36 -11.18
C LEU A 138 -11.43 -18.79 -11.03
#